data_50a11a7c63532157e38b078f1e4c5bce
#
_entry.id   50a11a7c63532157e38b078f1e4c5bce
#
_cell.length_a   1.000
_cell.length_b   1.000
_cell.length_c   1.000
_cell.angle_alpha   90.00
_cell.angle_beta   90.00
_cell.angle_gamma   90.00
#
_symmetry.space_group_name_H-M   'P 1'
#
loop_
_entity.id
_entity.type
_entity.pdbx_description
1 polymer ?
#
loop_
_entity_poly.entity_id
_entity_poly.type
_entity_poly.pdbx_seq_one_letter_code
_entity_poly.pdbx_strand_id
1 'polypeptide(L)'
;TSGTGSEVSRFAVITDQEKGVKYPLVEDSLLPDIAILDAELTTSVPPTVTADTGIDVFTHAVEAFVSTEASDFSDAAAEKAIKLVKRHLLPAYQNPEDRKARQGMHNASCLAGIAFSNSGLGLNHGMAHALGARFHIPHGRANGILLPYVMSFNAGCAEQLTSTAKRYARISRLLELESSSVRQSALNLIRTARRYIEKLNMPSTLQAAGVNAAEFEEAVHDMAEAALADRCTATNPRSCTVEEVMQLYHKAFIGK
;
A
#
# COMPACT_ATOMS: atom_id res chain seq x y z
N THR A 1 15.30 -3.64 4.41
CA THR A 1 14.44 -4.45 3.53
C THR A 1 13.94 -3.60 2.37
N SER A 2 13.89 -4.18 1.18
CA SER A 2 13.42 -3.51 -0.03
C SER A 2 11.88 -3.54 -0.09
N GLY A 3 11.21 -2.69 0.68
CA GLY A 3 9.75 -2.67 0.74
C GLY A 3 9.20 -1.69 1.77
N THR A 4 9.74 -1.71 2.98
CA THR A 4 9.20 -0.95 4.11
C THR A 4 9.64 0.52 4.15
N GLY A 5 10.70 0.92 3.44
CA GLY A 5 11.27 2.26 3.52
C GLY A 5 11.83 2.64 4.90
N SER A 6 12.08 1.65 5.77
CA SER A 6 12.54 1.90 7.15
C SER A 6 13.90 2.60 7.22
N GLU A 7 14.69 2.52 6.15
CA GLU A 7 15.99 3.18 6.03
C GLU A 7 15.90 4.72 5.88
N VAL A 8 14.71 5.26 5.61
CA VAL A 8 14.47 6.70 5.40
C VAL A 8 13.20 7.19 6.09
N SER A 9 12.66 6.41 7.03
CA SER A 9 11.44 6.77 7.75
C SER A 9 11.69 6.86 9.25
N ARG A 10 10.90 7.70 9.92
CA ARG A 10 10.90 7.86 11.38
C ARG A 10 9.91 6.94 12.08
N PHE A 11 9.50 5.86 11.42
CA PHE A 11 8.52 4.90 11.92
C PHE A 11 9.21 3.61 12.37
N ALA A 12 8.85 3.12 13.55
CA ALA A 12 9.16 1.77 14.01
C ALA A 12 7.90 1.11 14.52
N VAL A 13 7.49 0.02 13.89
CA VAL A 13 6.30 -0.75 14.33
C VAL A 13 6.74 -1.80 15.33
N ILE A 14 6.29 -1.66 16.57
CA ILE A 14 6.62 -2.55 17.68
C ILE A 14 5.41 -3.42 18.01
N THR A 15 5.66 -4.70 18.27
CA THR A 15 4.66 -5.64 18.77
C THR A 15 4.84 -5.79 20.28
N ASP A 16 3.85 -5.38 21.05
CA ASP A 16 3.73 -5.70 22.46
C ASP A 16 3.09 -7.10 22.56
N GLN A 17 3.91 -8.10 22.85
CA GLN A 17 3.47 -9.49 22.92
C GLN A 17 2.55 -9.75 24.12
N GLU A 18 2.71 -9.01 25.22
CA GLU A 18 1.88 -9.17 26.41
C GLU A 18 0.46 -8.66 26.18
N LYS A 19 0.34 -7.55 25.45
CA LYS A 19 -0.96 -6.94 25.12
C LYS A 19 -1.55 -7.43 23.80
N GLY A 20 -0.79 -8.14 22.98
CA GLY A 20 -1.22 -8.59 21.66
C GLY A 20 -1.49 -7.45 20.66
N VAL A 21 -0.87 -6.29 20.85
CA VAL A 21 -1.08 -5.12 20.00
C VAL A 21 0.18 -4.71 19.23
N LYS A 22 -0.02 -4.21 18.02
CA LYS A 22 1.01 -3.53 17.23
C LYS A 22 0.75 -2.03 17.23
N TYR A 23 1.78 -1.25 17.50
CA TYR A 23 1.68 0.21 17.44
C TYR A 23 2.92 0.82 16.79
N PRO A 24 2.73 1.84 15.96
CA PRO A 24 3.84 2.59 15.39
C PRO A 24 4.39 3.59 16.40
N LEU A 25 5.68 3.52 16.64
CA LEU A 25 6.44 4.63 17.21
C LEU A 25 6.83 5.58 16.08
N VAL A 26 6.70 6.87 16.33
CA VAL A 26 7.05 7.91 15.34
C VAL A 26 7.84 9.00 16.03
N GLU A 27 9.16 8.96 15.80
CA GLU A 27 10.11 9.87 16.43
C GLU A 27 11.22 10.23 15.44
N ASP A 28 11.62 11.49 15.42
CA ASP A 28 12.69 11.95 14.52
C ASP A 28 14.04 11.29 14.84
N SER A 29 14.27 10.88 16.10
CA SER A 29 15.46 10.13 16.52
C SER A 29 15.57 8.72 15.93
N LEU A 30 14.49 8.19 15.34
CA LEU A 30 14.49 6.90 14.65
C LEU A 30 14.97 7.01 13.20
N LEU A 31 15.06 8.24 12.65
CA LEU A 31 15.52 8.43 11.28
C LEU A 31 17.03 8.15 11.20
N PRO A 32 17.45 7.20 10.35
CA PRO A 32 18.88 6.92 10.17
C PRO A 32 19.64 8.11 9.56
N ASP A 33 20.86 8.35 10.03
CA ASP A 33 21.75 9.38 9.46
C ASP A 33 22.28 8.99 8.08
N ILE A 34 22.40 7.68 7.82
CA ILE A 34 22.91 7.14 6.55
C ILE A 34 22.09 5.92 6.14
N ALA A 35 21.58 5.93 4.91
CA ALA A 35 20.92 4.80 4.28
C ALA A 35 21.80 4.19 3.18
N ILE A 36 22.10 2.89 3.25
CA ILE A 36 22.88 2.16 2.25
C ILE A 36 21.94 1.27 1.45
N LEU A 37 21.81 1.55 0.15
CA LEU A 37 20.94 0.83 -0.78
C LEU A 37 21.77 -0.11 -1.67
N ASP A 38 22.05 -1.31 -1.18
CA ASP A 38 22.79 -2.33 -1.91
C ASP A 38 21.86 -3.46 -2.39
N ALA A 39 21.66 -3.53 -3.69
CA ALA A 39 20.81 -4.54 -4.33
C ALA A 39 21.32 -5.97 -4.15
N GLU A 40 22.62 -6.16 -3.96
CA GLU A 40 23.23 -7.49 -3.74
C GLU A 40 22.61 -8.19 -2.53
N LEU A 41 22.34 -7.44 -1.47
CA LEU A 41 21.71 -7.95 -0.24
C LEU A 41 20.24 -8.39 -0.43
N THR A 42 19.65 -8.13 -1.59
CA THR A 42 18.27 -8.47 -1.89
C THR A 42 18.10 -9.63 -2.88
N THR A 43 19.19 -10.14 -3.45
CA THR A 43 19.15 -11.22 -4.45
C THR A 43 18.64 -12.54 -3.90
N SER A 44 18.87 -12.81 -2.61
CA SER A 44 18.38 -14.01 -1.91
C SER A 44 16.92 -13.91 -1.41
N VAL A 45 16.26 -12.76 -1.59
CA VAL A 45 14.87 -12.56 -1.14
C VAL A 45 13.91 -13.44 -1.96
N PRO A 46 13.10 -14.30 -1.31
CA PRO A 46 12.18 -15.18 -2.01
C PRO A 46 11.16 -14.42 -2.87
N PRO A 47 10.66 -15.02 -3.98
CA PRO A 47 9.65 -14.38 -4.83
C PRO A 47 8.39 -13.94 -4.08
N THR A 48 7.90 -14.74 -3.14
CA THR A 48 6.73 -14.40 -2.31
C THR A 48 6.95 -13.14 -1.48
N VAL A 49 8.13 -12.99 -0.87
CA VAL A 49 8.49 -11.77 -0.12
C VAL A 49 8.69 -10.59 -1.07
N THR A 50 9.28 -10.83 -2.25
CA THR A 50 9.41 -9.80 -3.30
C THR A 50 8.03 -9.30 -3.76
N ALA A 51 7.05 -10.19 -3.90
CA ALA A 51 5.68 -9.83 -4.24
C ALA A 51 5.02 -8.98 -3.15
N ASP A 52 5.02 -9.47 -1.90
CA ASP A 52 4.41 -8.78 -0.77
C ASP A 52 5.05 -7.40 -0.55
N THR A 53 6.38 -7.31 -0.52
CA THR A 53 7.07 -6.03 -0.30
C THR A 53 6.98 -5.11 -1.51
N GLY A 54 6.95 -5.64 -2.72
CA GLY A 54 6.85 -4.84 -3.94
C GLY A 54 5.49 -4.19 -4.14
N ILE A 55 4.40 -4.90 -3.82
CA ILE A 55 3.06 -4.30 -3.83
C ILE A 55 2.89 -3.28 -2.70
N ASP A 56 3.57 -3.49 -1.58
CA ASP A 56 3.62 -2.55 -0.48
C ASP A 56 4.26 -1.22 -0.89
N VAL A 57 5.39 -1.25 -1.61
CA VAL A 57 6.02 -0.05 -2.20
C VAL A 57 5.06 0.70 -3.11
N PHE A 58 4.29 -0.02 -3.94
CA PHE A 58 3.29 0.59 -4.80
C PHE A 58 2.20 1.26 -3.98
N THR A 59 1.72 0.61 -2.92
CA THR A 59 0.71 1.13 -2.01
C THR A 59 1.21 2.38 -1.28
N HIS A 60 2.41 2.33 -0.70
CA HIS A 60 3.06 3.47 -0.06
C HIS A 60 3.08 4.70 -0.98
N ALA A 61 3.57 4.52 -2.22
CA ALA A 61 3.70 5.61 -3.16
C ALA A 61 2.32 6.16 -3.61
N VAL A 62 1.33 5.30 -3.82
CA VAL A 62 -0.03 5.70 -4.20
C VAL A 62 -0.72 6.45 -3.07
N GLU A 63 -0.64 5.96 -1.82
CA GLU A 63 -1.26 6.64 -0.68
C GLU A 63 -0.55 7.96 -0.35
N ALA A 64 0.77 7.98 -0.31
CA ALA A 64 1.55 9.21 -0.13
C ALA A 64 1.18 10.28 -1.17
N PHE A 65 1.00 9.87 -2.43
CA PHE A 65 0.63 10.77 -3.51
C PHE A 65 -0.75 11.38 -3.34
N VAL A 66 -1.73 10.67 -2.76
CA VAL A 66 -3.11 11.17 -2.60
C VAL A 66 -3.39 11.68 -1.19
N SER A 67 -2.45 11.61 -0.28
CA SER A 67 -2.57 12.09 1.11
C SER A 67 -3.01 13.55 1.17
N THR A 68 -3.73 13.93 2.22
CA THR A 68 -4.09 15.32 2.50
C THR A 68 -2.88 16.20 2.81
N GLU A 69 -1.76 15.60 3.26
CA GLU A 69 -0.50 16.26 3.59
C GLU A 69 0.53 16.17 2.43
N ALA A 70 0.09 15.75 1.24
CA ALA A 70 0.97 15.67 0.08
C ALA A 70 1.50 17.05 -0.34
N SER A 71 2.77 17.09 -0.73
CA SER A 71 3.48 18.29 -1.19
C SER A 71 4.18 18.01 -2.53
N ASP A 72 4.67 19.05 -3.19
CA ASP A 72 5.45 18.89 -4.43
C ASP A 72 6.67 17.98 -4.24
N PHE A 73 7.27 17.99 -3.05
CA PHE A 73 8.44 17.15 -2.72
C PHE A 73 8.04 15.68 -2.55
N SER A 74 6.99 15.41 -1.76
CA SER A 74 6.50 14.04 -1.58
C SER A 74 5.91 13.48 -2.88
N ASP A 75 5.24 14.32 -3.69
CA ASP A 75 4.72 13.96 -5.01
C ASP A 75 5.85 13.53 -5.96
N ALA A 76 6.93 14.29 -6.03
CA ALA A 76 8.07 13.96 -6.89
C ALA A 76 8.68 12.59 -6.53
N ALA A 77 8.83 12.31 -5.24
CA ALA A 77 9.35 11.03 -4.75
C ALA A 77 8.35 9.88 -5.05
N ALA A 78 7.06 10.08 -4.77
CA ALA A 78 6.01 9.08 -5.02
C ALA A 78 5.86 8.77 -6.52
N GLU A 79 5.84 9.77 -7.39
CA GLU A 79 5.77 9.59 -8.84
C GLU A 79 6.98 8.79 -9.36
N LYS A 80 8.17 9.09 -8.86
CA LYS A 80 9.37 8.35 -9.25
C LYS A 80 9.32 6.91 -8.75
N ALA A 81 8.87 6.67 -7.51
CA ALA A 81 8.68 5.33 -6.97
C ALA A 81 7.71 4.51 -7.82
N ILE A 82 6.53 5.06 -8.17
CA ILE A 82 5.52 4.41 -9.01
C ILE A 82 6.10 4.00 -10.39
N LYS A 83 6.87 4.88 -11.03
CA LYS A 83 7.53 4.57 -12.31
C LYS A 83 8.56 3.44 -12.18
N LEU A 84 9.32 3.42 -11.08
CA LEU A 84 10.29 2.36 -10.83
C LEU A 84 9.59 1.02 -10.55
N VAL A 85 8.49 1.00 -9.78
CA VAL A 85 7.67 -0.19 -9.56
C VAL A 85 7.14 -0.74 -10.89
N LYS A 86 6.54 0.12 -11.76
CA LYS A 86 6.09 -0.31 -13.10
C LYS A 86 7.19 -1.02 -13.89
N ARG A 87 8.41 -0.51 -13.81
CA ARG A 87 9.54 -1.01 -14.60
C ARG A 87 10.20 -2.26 -14.01
N HIS A 88 10.26 -2.36 -12.69
CA HIS A 88 11.18 -3.29 -12.03
C HIS A 88 10.50 -4.37 -11.17
N LEU A 89 9.24 -4.21 -10.74
CA LEU A 89 8.60 -5.17 -9.83
C LEU A 89 8.49 -6.56 -10.45
N LEU A 90 7.89 -6.65 -11.63
CA LEU A 90 7.71 -7.96 -12.28
C LEU A 90 9.04 -8.60 -12.70
N PRO A 91 10.02 -7.88 -13.27
CA PRO A 91 11.35 -8.44 -13.50
C PRO A 91 12.04 -8.95 -12.23
N ALA A 92 12.01 -8.19 -11.12
CA ALA A 92 12.60 -8.62 -9.85
C ALA A 92 11.90 -9.85 -9.24
N TYR A 93 10.59 -9.98 -9.45
CA TYR A 93 9.80 -11.14 -9.02
C TYR A 93 10.12 -12.38 -9.85
N GLN A 94 10.21 -12.22 -11.17
CA GLN A 94 10.44 -13.32 -12.12
C GLN A 94 11.87 -13.83 -12.12
N ASN A 95 12.84 -12.94 -11.92
CA ASN A 95 14.26 -13.26 -11.83
C ASN A 95 14.90 -12.59 -10.61
N PRO A 96 15.00 -13.29 -9.47
CA PRO A 96 15.59 -12.76 -8.25
C PRO A 96 17.05 -12.28 -8.42
N GLU A 97 17.80 -12.81 -9.37
CA GLU A 97 19.19 -12.46 -9.63
C GLU A 97 19.36 -11.26 -10.57
N ASP A 98 18.28 -10.72 -11.11
CA ASP A 98 18.34 -9.47 -11.89
C ASP A 98 18.66 -8.29 -10.97
N ARG A 99 19.96 -8.04 -10.79
CA ARG A 99 20.50 -6.95 -9.95
C ARG A 99 19.94 -5.59 -10.35
N LYS A 100 19.70 -5.35 -11.64
CA LYS A 100 19.15 -4.09 -12.12
C LYS A 100 17.70 -3.90 -11.68
N ALA A 101 16.90 -4.96 -11.76
CA ALA A 101 15.52 -4.96 -11.29
C ALA A 101 15.49 -4.81 -9.75
N ARG A 102 16.33 -5.55 -9.01
CA ARG A 102 16.48 -5.43 -7.56
C ARG A 102 16.86 -4.02 -7.14
N GLN A 103 17.88 -3.42 -7.76
CA GLN A 103 18.27 -2.03 -7.48
C GLN A 103 17.13 -1.06 -7.78
N GLY A 104 16.40 -1.28 -8.87
CA GLY A 104 15.22 -0.48 -9.21
C GLY A 104 14.13 -0.55 -8.15
N MET A 105 13.84 -1.74 -7.62
CA MET A 105 12.88 -1.92 -6.53
C MET A 105 13.37 -1.35 -5.19
N HIS A 106 14.66 -1.50 -4.89
CA HIS A 106 15.26 -0.91 -3.69
C HIS A 106 15.17 0.62 -3.71
N ASN A 107 15.51 1.23 -4.84
CA ASN A 107 15.33 2.67 -5.04
C ASN A 107 13.86 3.10 -4.97
N ALA A 108 12.94 2.29 -5.49
CA ALA A 108 11.51 2.56 -5.41
C ALA A 108 11.01 2.55 -3.96
N SER A 109 11.46 1.57 -3.16
CA SER A 109 11.15 1.45 -1.74
C SER A 109 11.63 2.68 -0.95
N CYS A 110 12.88 3.07 -1.15
CA CYS A 110 13.46 4.24 -0.50
C CYS A 110 12.69 5.53 -0.86
N LEU A 111 12.39 5.75 -2.15
CA LEU A 111 11.64 6.92 -2.60
C LEU A 111 10.20 6.93 -2.07
N ALA A 112 9.52 5.78 -2.02
CA ALA A 112 8.21 5.67 -1.40
C ALA A 112 8.30 5.97 0.11
N GLY A 113 9.37 5.50 0.79
CA GLY A 113 9.69 5.82 2.18
C GLY A 113 9.84 7.31 2.42
N ILE A 114 10.61 8.00 1.59
CA ILE A 114 10.75 9.47 1.63
C ILE A 114 9.38 10.15 1.44
N ALA A 115 8.57 9.67 0.48
CA ALA A 115 7.27 10.24 0.20
C ALA A 115 6.35 10.15 1.43
N PHE A 116 6.07 8.93 1.93
CA PHE A 116 5.13 8.74 3.03
C PHE A 116 5.64 9.27 4.38
N SER A 117 6.94 9.29 4.59
CA SER A 117 7.53 9.86 5.80
C SER A 117 7.23 11.36 5.94
N ASN A 118 7.04 12.05 4.81
CA ASN A 118 6.73 13.47 4.73
C ASN A 118 5.25 13.80 4.49
N SER A 119 4.45 12.88 3.96
CA SER A 119 3.04 13.12 3.65
C SER A 119 2.07 12.24 4.44
N GLY A 120 2.55 11.24 5.16
CA GLY A 120 1.69 10.21 5.73
C GLY A 120 1.19 9.22 4.67
N LEU A 121 0.29 8.35 5.10
CA LEU A 121 -0.32 7.29 4.29
C LEU A 121 -1.85 7.50 4.21
N GLY A 122 -2.64 6.44 4.36
CA GLY A 122 -4.08 6.53 4.28
C GLY A 122 -4.82 5.33 4.89
N LEU A 123 -6.09 5.25 4.55
CA LEU A 123 -7.01 4.21 5.02
C LEU A 123 -6.54 2.80 4.67
N ASN A 124 -5.85 2.61 3.54
CA ASN A 124 -5.40 1.28 3.15
C ASN A 124 -4.44 0.68 4.18
N HIS A 125 -3.47 1.47 4.65
CA HIS A 125 -2.56 1.04 5.70
C HIS A 125 -3.27 0.86 7.05
N GLY A 126 -4.18 1.75 7.44
CA GLY A 126 -4.98 1.58 8.65
C GLY A 126 -5.75 0.26 8.65
N MET A 127 -6.40 -0.06 7.53
CA MET A 127 -7.09 -1.34 7.35
C MET A 127 -6.12 -2.54 7.34
N ALA A 128 -4.97 -2.42 6.68
CA ALA A 128 -3.98 -3.50 6.62
C ALA A 128 -3.36 -3.80 7.99
N HIS A 129 -3.15 -2.80 8.85
CA HIS A 129 -2.66 -2.99 10.21
C HIS A 129 -3.64 -3.79 11.07
N ALA A 130 -4.92 -3.41 11.09
CA ALA A 130 -5.96 -4.11 11.83
C ALA A 130 -6.13 -5.56 11.35
N LEU A 131 -6.16 -5.76 10.02
CA LEU A 131 -6.25 -7.06 9.38
C LEU A 131 -5.04 -7.96 9.72
N GLY A 132 -3.83 -7.41 9.61
CA GLY A 132 -2.59 -8.13 9.91
C GLY A 132 -2.43 -8.48 11.38
N ALA A 133 -2.94 -7.64 12.29
CA ALA A 133 -2.97 -7.93 13.72
C ALA A 133 -3.92 -9.08 14.05
N ARG A 134 -5.11 -9.12 13.43
CA ARG A 134 -6.16 -10.10 13.72
C ARG A 134 -5.91 -11.46 13.06
N PHE A 135 -5.48 -11.47 11.78
CA PHE A 135 -5.39 -12.69 10.97
C PHE A 135 -3.96 -13.08 10.57
N HIS A 136 -2.95 -12.37 11.07
CA HIS A 136 -1.53 -12.63 10.79
C HIS A 136 -1.18 -12.65 9.29
N ILE A 137 -1.94 -11.93 8.47
CA ILE A 137 -1.63 -11.78 7.04
C ILE A 137 -0.37 -10.92 6.90
N PRO A 138 0.60 -11.30 6.06
CA PRO A 138 1.77 -10.46 5.77
C PRO A 138 1.36 -9.05 5.33
N HIS A 139 2.03 -8.04 5.88
CA HIS A 139 1.64 -6.62 5.74
C HIS A 139 1.42 -6.19 4.28
N GLY A 140 2.41 -6.43 3.42
CA GLY A 140 2.28 -6.06 2.00
C GLY A 140 1.18 -6.83 1.27
N ARG A 141 0.89 -8.07 1.68
CA ARG A 141 -0.22 -8.86 1.15
C ARG A 141 -1.57 -8.26 1.53
N ALA A 142 -1.74 -7.88 2.80
CA ALA A 142 -2.94 -7.19 3.28
C ALA A 142 -3.15 -5.88 2.50
N ASN A 143 -2.09 -5.08 2.36
CA ASN A 143 -2.11 -3.85 1.56
C ASN A 143 -2.54 -4.11 0.12
N GLY A 144 -1.95 -5.11 -0.54
CA GLY A 144 -2.27 -5.43 -1.92
C GLY A 144 -3.73 -5.83 -2.12
N ILE A 145 -4.27 -6.69 -1.26
CA ILE A 145 -5.68 -7.15 -1.34
C ILE A 145 -6.64 -5.96 -1.18
N LEU A 146 -6.39 -5.06 -0.23
CA LEU A 146 -7.26 -3.94 0.11
C LEU A 146 -7.19 -2.79 -0.91
N LEU A 147 -6.01 -2.55 -1.49
CA LEU A 147 -5.72 -1.37 -2.31
C LEU A 147 -6.75 -1.06 -3.41
N PRO A 148 -7.21 -2.00 -4.25
CA PRO A 148 -8.18 -1.70 -5.30
C PRO A 148 -9.52 -1.16 -4.77
N TYR A 149 -9.94 -1.61 -3.59
CA TYR A 149 -11.22 -1.22 -2.96
C TYR A 149 -11.11 0.16 -2.34
N VAL A 150 -10.02 0.42 -1.60
CA VAL A 150 -9.75 1.73 -1.00
C VAL A 150 -9.53 2.79 -2.08
N MET A 151 -8.82 2.48 -3.16
CA MET A 151 -8.67 3.40 -4.29
C MET A 151 -10.02 3.73 -4.94
N SER A 152 -10.90 2.73 -5.12
CA SER A 152 -12.25 2.94 -5.68
C SER A 152 -13.10 3.84 -4.78
N PHE A 153 -13.03 3.63 -3.46
CA PHE A 153 -13.70 4.44 -2.45
C PHE A 153 -13.17 5.88 -2.47
N ASN A 154 -11.87 6.07 -2.35
CA ASN A 154 -11.24 7.39 -2.33
C ASN A 154 -11.51 8.19 -3.61
N ALA A 155 -11.60 7.53 -4.77
CA ALA A 155 -11.92 8.18 -6.04
C ALA A 155 -13.42 8.49 -6.22
N GLY A 156 -14.30 7.88 -5.42
CA GLY A 156 -15.75 7.97 -5.62
C GLY A 156 -16.22 7.29 -6.93
N CYS A 157 -15.54 6.19 -7.33
CA CYS A 157 -15.81 5.56 -8.63
C CYS A 157 -17.22 4.97 -8.75
N ALA A 158 -17.82 4.53 -7.66
CA ALA A 158 -19.18 3.97 -7.64
C ALA A 158 -20.27 5.04 -7.58
N GLU A 159 -19.92 6.25 -7.18
CA GLU A 159 -20.85 7.35 -6.88
C GLU A 159 -20.44 8.62 -7.65
N GLN A 160 -20.24 9.70 -6.91
CA GLN A 160 -19.70 10.96 -7.42
C GLN A 160 -18.19 10.98 -7.27
N LEU A 161 -17.47 11.36 -8.35
CA LEU A 161 -16.02 11.48 -8.31
C LEU A 161 -15.57 12.54 -7.31
N THR A 162 -14.59 12.15 -6.50
CA THR A 162 -13.89 13.06 -5.58
C THR A 162 -12.73 13.77 -6.30
N SER A 163 -12.10 14.72 -5.60
CA SER A 163 -10.84 15.35 -6.08
C SER A 163 -9.72 14.32 -6.25
N THR A 164 -9.70 13.27 -5.44
CA THR A 164 -8.72 12.17 -5.49
C THR A 164 -8.70 11.44 -6.83
N ALA A 165 -9.86 11.36 -7.52
CA ALA A 165 -9.92 10.76 -8.85
C ALA A 165 -9.00 11.48 -9.86
N LYS A 166 -8.83 12.79 -9.75
CA LYS A 166 -7.91 13.56 -10.60
C LYS A 166 -6.45 13.22 -10.30
N ARG A 167 -6.12 12.99 -9.02
CA ARG A 167 -4.77 12.57 -8.62
C ARG A 167 -4.47 11.16 -9.13
N TYR A 168 -5.41 10.22 -9.04
CA TYR A 168 -5.25 8.89 -9.67
C TYR A 168 -5.15 8.96 -11.19
N ALA A 169 -5.88 9.86 -11.84
CA ALA A 169 -5.74 10.07 -13.29
C ALA A 169 -4.34 10.60 -13.64
N ARG A 170 -3.68 11.41 -12.78
CA ARG A 170 -2.29 11.83 -12.96
C ARG A 170 -1.33 10.64 -12.87
N ILE A 171 -1.51 9.74 -11.89
CA ILE A 171 -0.74 8.48 -11.83
C ILE A 171 -0.96 7.63 -13.08
N SER A 172 -2.21 7.51 -13.56
CA SER A 172 -2.50 6.78 -14.81
C SER A 172 -1.71 7.34 -15.99
N ARG A 173 -1.62 8.65 -16.11
CA ARG A 173 -0.81 9.31 -17.15
C ARG A 173 0.67 8.96 -17.01
N LEU A 174 1.22 8.97 -15.79
CA LEU A 174 2.60 8.58 -15.53
C LEU A 174 2.90 7.13 -15.92
N LEU A 175 1.89 6.28 -15.85
CA LEU A 175 1.95 4.87 -16.21
C LEU A 175 1.50 4.58 -17.65
N GLU A 176 1.21 5.62 -18.47
CA GLU A 176 0.72 5.50 -19.85
C GLU A 176 -0.58 4.67 -19.94
N LEU A 177 -1.48 4.86 -18.96
CA LEU A 177 -2.76 4.18 -18.82
C LEU A 177 -3.93 5.16 -18.91
N GLU A 178 -3.67 6.41 -19.29
CA GLU A 178 -4.67 7.45 -19.32
C GLU A 178 -5.78 7.17 -20.35
N SER A 179 -6.91 7.79 -20.13
CA SER A 179 -8.08 7.70 -20.98
C SER A 179 -8.72 9.08 -21.15
N SER A 180 -9.73 9.17 -22.02
CA SER A 180 -10.44 10.42 -22.32
C SER A 180 -11.18 11.02 -21.11
N SER A 181 -11.43 10.24 -20.06
CA SER A 181 -12.10 10.71 -18.85
C SER A 181 -11.30 10.42 -17.57
N VAL A 182 -11.46 11.32 -16.58
CA VAL A 182 -10.87 11.16 -15.24
C VAL A 182 -11.32 9.84 -14.60
N ARG A 183 -12.61 9.52 -14.67
CA ARG A 183 -13.17 8.26 -14.14
C ARG A 183 -12.50 7.05 -14.75
N GLN A 184 -12.40 7.00 -16.08
CA GLN A 184 -11.81 5.87 -16.77
C GLN A 184 -10.32 5.74 -16.47
N SER A 185 -9.59 6.86 -16.37
CA SER A 185 -8.17 6.87 -16.00
C SER A 185 -7.98 6.34 -14.57
N ALA A 186 -8.79 6.77 -13.60
CA ALA A 186 -8.77 6.23 -12.23
C ALA A 186 -9.08 4.72 -12.22
N LEU A 187 -10.09 4.27 -12.96
CA LEU A 187 -10.42 2.85 -13.08
C LEU A 187 -9.28 2.03 -13.72
N ASN A 188 -8.55 2.59 -14.67
CA ASN A 188 -7.40 1.93 -15.28
C ASN A 188 -6.27 1.74 -14.27
N LEU A 189 -6.03 2.70 -13.39
CA LEU A 189 -5.07 2.56 -12.29
C LEU A 189 -5.50 1.46 -11.30
N ILE A 190 -6.77 1.44 -10.90
CA ILE A 190 -7.33 0.41 -10.01
C ILE A 190 -7.18 -0.99 -10.63
N ARG A 191 -7.48 -1.12 -11.93
CA ARG A 191 -7.26 -2.39 -12.65
C ARG A 191 -5.78 -2.78 -12.70
N THR A 192 -4.88 -1.80 -12.75
CA THR A 192 -3.43 -2.07 -12.73
C THR A 192 -2.99 -2.62 -11.37
N ALA A 193 -3.53 -2.10 -10.25
CA ALA A 193 -3.29 -2.68 -8.94
C ALA A 193 -3.75 -4.16 -8.89
N ARG A 194 -4.95 -4.48 -9.40
CA ARG A 194 -5.44 -5.87 -9.50
C ARG A 194 -4.55 -6.76 -10.36
N ARG A 195 -4.07 -6.24 -11.50
CA ARG A 195 -3.14 -6.98 -12.38
C ARG A 195 -1.79 -7.28 -11.72
N TYR A 196 -1.30 -6.41 -10.83
CA TYR A 196 -0.11 -6.74 -10.05
C TYR A 196 -0.37 -7.93 -9.14
N ILE A 197 -1.49 -7.96 -8.41
CA ILE A 197 -1.87 -9.10 -7.55
C ILE A 197 -1.88 -10.41 -8.35
N GLU A 198 -2.53 -10.42 -9.51
CA GLU A 198 -2.59 -11.59 -10.40
C GLU A 198 -1.19 -12.02 -10.89
N LYS A 199 -0.38 -11.09 -11.42
CA LYS A 199 0.93 -11.39 -11.98
C LYS A 199 1.98 -11.77 -10.95
N LEU A 200 1.78 -11.39 -9.69
CA LEU A 200 2.61 -11.75 -8.55
C LEU A 200 2.14 -13.05 -7.86
N ASN A 201 1.11 -13.72 -8.40
CA ASN A 201 0.48 -14.91 -7.83
C ASN A 201 0.06 -14.72 -6.36
N MET A 202 -0.43 -13.53 -6.02
CA MET A 202 -0.94 -13.20 -4.71
C MET A 202 -2.44 -13.53 -4.60
N PRO A 203 -2.96 -13.86 -3.41
CA PRO A 203 -4.40 -14.00 -3.21
C PRO A 203 -5.10 -12.66 -3.48
N SER A 204 -6.20 -12.70 -4.24
CA SER A 204 -6.94 -11.51 -4.64
C SER A 204 -8.06 -11.12 -3.67
N THR A 205 -8.33 -11.98 -2.66
CA THR A 205 -9.37 -11.79 -1.64
C THR A 205 -8.88 -12.23 -0.27
N LEU A 206 -9.53 -11.76 0.80
CA LEU A 206 -9.22 -12.21 2.15
C LEU A 206 -9.55 -13.69 2.34
N GLN A 207 -10.63 -14.17 1.73
CA GLN A 207 -10.99 -15.59 1.74
C GLN A 207 -9.90 -16.44 1.06
N ALA A 208 -9.38 -16.02 -0.10
CA ALA A 208 -8.28 -16.70 -0.78
C ALA A 208 -6.96 -16.64 0.01
N ALA A 209 -6.80 -15.63 0.87
CA ALA A 209 -5.67 -15.51 1.80
C ALA A 209 -5.81 -16.40 3.04
N GLY A 210 -6.91 -17.17 3.16
CA GLY A 210 -7.14 -18.12 4.25
C GLY A 210 -7.93 -17.57 5.44
N VAL A 211 -8.55 -16.39 5.32
CA VAL A 211 -9.38 -15.83 6.40
C VAL A 211 -10.69 -16.62 6.50
N ASN A 212 -10.97 -17.16 7.70
CA ASN A 212 -12.21 -17.87 7.98
C ASN A 212 -13.40 -16.89 8.01
N ALA A 213 -14.52 -17.28 7.38
CA ALA A 213 -15.69 -16.41 7.24
C ALA A 213 -16.35 -16.07 8.59
N ALA A 214 -16.51 -17.06 9.49
CA ALA A 214 -17.13 -16.82 10.79
C ALA A 214 -16.28 -15.90 11.66
N GLU A 215 -14.97 -16.15 11.73
CA GLU A 215 -14.01 -15.31 12.47
C GLU A 215 -13.92 -13.89 11.89
N PHE A 216 -14.09 -13.77 10.57
CA PHE A 216 -14.12 -12.47 9.90
C PHE A 216 -15.36 -11.66 10.30
N GLU A 217 -16.56 -12.27 10.27
CA GLU A 217 -17.80 -11.58 10.65
C GLU A 217 -17.78 -11.14 12.12
N GLU A 218 -17.17 -11.93 13.01
CA GLU A 218 -17.01 -11.57 14.41
C GLU A 218 -16.03 -10.40 14.62
N ALA A 219 -15.01 -10.25 13.75
CA ALA A 219 -13.93 -9.30 13.93
C ALA A 219 -14.08 -8.01 13.11
N VAL A 220 -14.91 -8.01 12.06
CA VAL A 220 -14.92 -6.93 11.05
C VAL A 220 -15.26 -5.55 11.64
N HIS A 221 -16.13 -5.49 12.65
CA HIS A 221 -16.48 -4.23 13.32
C HIS A 221 -15.27 -3.65 14.09
N ASP A 222 -14.65 -4.47 14.94
CA ASP A 222 -13.49 -4.04 15.74
C ASP A 222 -12.29 -3.67 14.85
N MET A 223 -12.11 -4.40 13.75
CA MET A 223 -11.09 -4.06 12.75
C MET A 223 -11.39 -2.71 12.07
N ALA A 224 -12.64 -2.40 11.81
CA ALA A 224 -13.02 -1.13 11.19
C ALA A 224 -12.78 0.06 12.16
N GLU A 225 -13.12 -0.10 13.43
CA GLU A 225 -12.82 0.90 14.47
C GLU A 225 -11.29 1.10 14.63
N ALA A 226 -10.53 0.01 14.70
CA ALA A 226 -9.07 0.06 14.79
C ALA A 226 -8.44 0.73 13.56
N ALA A 227 -8.95 0.44 12.36
CA ALA A 227 -8.50 1.07 11.12
C ALA A 227 -8.75 2.59 11.09
N LEU A 228 -9.90 3.04 11.63
CA LEU A 228 -10.20 4.48 11.73
C LEU A 228 -9.35 5.18 12.78
N ALA A 229 -9.03 4.49 13.88
CA ALA A 229 -8.18 5.02 14.94
C ALA A 229 -6.69 4.99 14.56
N ASP A 230 -6.32 4.28 13.49
CA ASP A 230 -4.93 4.20 13.04
C ASP A 230 -4.41 5.56 12.55
N ARG A 231 -3.18 5.89 12.94
CA ARG A 231 -2.53 7.15 12.59
C ARG A 231 -2.41 7.36 11.07
N CYS A 232 -2.24 6.29 10.30
CA CYS A 232 -2.15 6.36 8.85
C CYS A 232 -3.44 6.87 8.22
N THR A 233 -4.59 6.53 8.80
CA THR A 233 -5.91 6.93 8.29
C THR A 233 -6.16 8.43 8.40
N ALA A 234 -5.50 9.13 9.33
CA ALA A 234 -5.67 10.55 9.54
C ALA A 234 -5.38 11.42 8.30
N THR A 235 -4.52 10.94 7.39
CA THR A 235 -4.16 11.64 6.15
C THR A 235 -4.85 11.09 4.91
N ASN A 236 -5.88 10.24 5.08
CA ASN A 236 -6.66 9.73 3.95
C ASN A 236 -7.45 10.85 3.25
N PRO A 237 -7.49 10.91 1.91
CA PRO A 237 -8.10 12.03 1.16
C PRO A 237 -9.63 12.08 1.23
N ARG A 238 -10.28 11.01 1.69
CA ARG A 238 -11.73 10.92 1.90
C ARG A 238 -12.00 10.46 3.33
N SER A 239 -12.79 11.21 4.09
CA SER A 239 -13.30 10.75 5.38
C SER A 239 -14.18 9.51 5.21
N CYS A 240 -14.22 8.65 6.20
CA CYS A 240 -15.01 7.43 6.19
C CYS A 240 -15.60 7.13 7.56
N THR A 241 -16.71 6.38 7.57
CA THR A 241 -17.35 5.87 8.78
C THR A 241 -16.97 4.42 9.02
N VAL A 242 -17.27 3.89 10.22
CA VAL A 242 -17.06 2.47 10.55
C VAL A 242 -17.78 1.58 9.54
N GLU A 243 -19.03 1.91 9.18
CA GLU A 243 -19.85 1.13 8.26
C GLU A 243 -19.25 1.11 6.85
N GLU A 244 -18.68 2.23 6.38
CA GLU A 244 -18.01 2.28 5.07
C GLU A 244 -16.74 1.41 5.08
N VAL A 245 -15.95 1.42 6.15
CA VAL A 245 -14.76 0.58 6.30
C VAL A 245 -15.15 -0.90 6.37
N MET A 246 -16.20 -1.26 7.12
CA MET A 246 -16.75 -2.62 7.12
C MET A 246 -17.14 -3.08 5.72
N GLN A 247 -17.84 -2.23 4.95
CA GLN A 247 -18.19 -2.53 3.56
C GLN A 247 -16.97 -2.76 2.66
N LEU A 248 -15.88 -2.01 2.86
CA LEU A 248 -14.62 -2.21 2.14
C LEU A 248 -14.00 -3.56 2.49
N TYR A 249 -13.99 -3.95 3.76
CA TYR A 249 -13.54 -5.28 4.19
C TYR A 249 -14.39 -6.40 3.58
N HIS A 250 -15.72 -6.28 3.60
CA HIS A 250 -16.61 -7.27 2.97
C HIS A 250 -16.36 -7.41 1.46
N LYS A 251 -16.17 -6.28 0.75
CA LYS A 251 -15.79 -6.32 -0.67
C LYS A 251 -14.46 -7.02 -0.91
N ALA A 252 -13.47 -6.75 -0.06
CA ALA A 252 -12.16 -7.39 -0.14
C ALA A 252 -12.22 -8.88 0.25
N PHE A 253 -13.18 -9.27 1.11
CA PHE A 253 -13.36 -10.66 1.53
C PHE A 253 -13.80 -11.55 0.37
N ILE A 254 -14.79 -11.13 -0.42
CA ILE A 254 -15.39 -11.92 -1.51
C ILE A 254 -14.94 -11.52 -2.92
N GLY A 255 -14.23 -10.40 -3.08
CA GLY A 255 -13.73 -9.96 -4.39
C GLY A 255 -14.72 -9.20 -5.28
N LYS A 256 -15.77 -8.59 -4.71
CA LYS A 256 -16.89 -7.94 -5.46
C LYS A 256 -16.85 -6.42 -5.37
#